data_a6b36d8f153d86f818be2b604b78d1db
#
_entry.id   a6b36d8f153d86f818be2b604b78d1db
#
_cell.length_a   1.000
_cell.length_b   1.000
_cell.length_c   1.000
_cell.angle_alpha   90.00
_cell.angle_beta   90.00
_cell.angle_gamma   90.00
#
_symmetry.space_group_name_H-M   'P 1'
#
loop_
_entity.id
_entity.type
_entity.pdbx_description
1 polymer ?
#
loop_
_entity_poly.entity_id
_entity_poly.type
_entity_poly.pdbx_seq_one_letter_code
_entity_poly.pdbx_strand_id
1 'polypeptide(L)'
;MKYLALIYGNEQRWHGLPPERRRSIIAEVDAFNERLRESGELVAVDGLLPPARAVRAPEGVPVVSDGPYLEAKEHVGSYFIVDVASEDRALEIVRSYPGIVPEGGGIELWLLMSSAP
;
A
#
# COMPACT_ATOMS: atom_id res chain seq x y z
N MET A 1 -17.82 -6.34 -0.56
CA MET A 1 -17.02 -5.69 -1.64
C MET A 1 -15.58 -5.62 -1.21
N LYS A 2 -14.70 -6.14 -2.03
CA LYS A 2 -13.26 -6.17 -1.71
C LYS A 2 -12.52 -5.06 -2.45
N TYR A 3 -11.74 -4.31 -1.70
CA TYR A 3 -10.90 -3.22 -2.21
C TYR A 3 -9.44 -3.49 -1.89
N LEU A 4 -8.58 -3.19 -2.85
CA LEU A 4 -7.13 -3.18 -2.68
C LEU A 4 -6.68 -1.74 -2.43
N ALA A 5 -5.97 -1.53 -1.34
CA ALA A 5 -5.29 -0.28 -1.06
C ALA A 5 -3.81 -0.43 -1.37
N LEU A 6 -3.32 0.35 -2.31
CA LEU A 6 -1.90 0.42 -2.65
C LEU A 6 -1.30 1.64 -1.95
N ILE A 7 -0.32 1.40 -1.11
CA ILE A 7 0.30 2.45 -0.30
C ILE A 7 1.62 2.83 -0.95
N TYR A 8 1.71 4.07 -1.39
CA TYR A 8 2.88 4.63 -2.05
C TYR A 8 3.74 5.40 -1.06
N GLY A 9 5.04 5.31 -1.23
CA GLY A 9 5.99 6.05 -0.42
C GLY A 9 7.29 6.30 -1.15
N ASN A 10 8.11 7.16 -0.55
CA ASN A 10 9.46 7.45 -1.01
C ASN A 10 10.44 6.93 0.04
N GLU A 11 11.23 5.93 -0.34
CA GLU A 11 12.16 5.27 0.57
C GLU A 11 13.20 6.22 1.17
N GLN A 12 13.72 7.14 0.35
CA GLN A 12 14.70 8.11 0.83
C GLN A 12 14.10 9.05 1.87
N ARG A 13 12.88 9.51 1.65
CA ARG A 13 12.17 10.36 2.61
C ARG A 13 11.85 9.63 3.89
N TRP A 14 11.46 8.36 3.76
CA TRP A 14 11.19 7.52 4.92
C TRP A 14 12.43 7.37 5.81
N HIS A 15 13.57 7.02 5.21
CA HIS A 15 14.83 6.87 5.93
C HIS A 15 15.37 8.22 6.45
N GLY A 16 14.95 9.32 5.85
CA GLY A 16 15.29 10.67 6.30
C GLY A 16 14.50 11.15 7.51
N LEU A 17 13.42 10.47 7.88
CA LEU A 17 12.65 10.82 9.07
C LEU A 17 13.43 10.47 10.34
N PRO A 18 13.24 11.23 11.44
CA PRO A 18 13.83 10.85 12.73
C PRO A 18 13.41 9.43 13.13
N PRO A 19 14.31 8.63 13.70
CA PRO A 19 13.98 7.24 14.09
C PRO A 19 12.77 7.13 15.02
N GLU A 20 12.58 8.08 15.92
CA GLU A 20 11.42 8.10 16.82
C GLU A 20 10.12 8.28 16.06
N ARG A 21 10.13 9.15 15.03
CA ARG A 21 8.95 9.37 14.20
C ARG A 21 8.60 8.13 13.39
N ARG A 22 9.60 7.46 12.82
CA ARG A 22 9.38 6.19 12.11
C ARG A 22 8.75 5.14 13.02
N ARG A 23 9.27 4.98 14.24
CA ARG A 23 8.71 4.04 15.22
C ARG A 23 7.27 4.37 15.57
N SER A 24 6.96 5.66 15.74
CA SER A 24 5.61 6.11 16.04
C SER A 24 4.64 5.78 14.91
N ILE A 25 5.03 6.05 13.67
CA ILE A 25 4.22 5.75 12.49
C ILE A 25 3.98 4.24 12.39
N ILE A 26 5.02 3.43 12.56
CA ILE A 26 4.92 1.97 12.51
C ILE A 26 3.95 1.46 13.58
N ALA A 27 4.05 1.97 14.80
CA ALA A 27 3.14 1.60 15.90
C ALA A 27 1.68 1.96 15.58
N GLU A 28 1.46 3.13 14.99
CA GLU A 28 0.12 3.56 14.58
C GLU A 28 -0.44 2.70 13.44
N VAL A 29 0.40 2.31 12.48
CA VAL A 29 0.01 1.41 11.38
C VAL A 29 -0.33 0.03 11.92
N ASP A 30 0.45 -0.50 12.84
CA ASP A 30 0.18 -1.79 13.48
C ASP A 30 -1.16 -1.75 14.22
N ALA A 31 -1.44 -0.68 14.94
CA ALA A 31 -2.72 -0.50 15.64
C ALA A 31 -3.90 -0.38 14.66
N PHE A 32 -3.70 0.32 13.55
CA PHE A 32 -4.68 0.43 12.48
C PHE A 32 -5.02 -0.96 11.90
N ASN A 33 -4.01 -1.75 11.58
CA ASN A 33 -4.20 -3.10 11.05
C ASN A 33 -4.93 -3.99 12.05
N GLU A 34 -4.61 -3.87 13.33
CA GLU A 34 -5.26 -4.67 14.38
C GLU A 34 -6.74 -4.32 14.51
N ARG A 35 -7.09 -3.02 14.43
CA ARG A 35 -8.51 -2.61 14.44
C ARG A 35 -9.28 -3.18 13.25
N LEU A 36 -8.67 -3.25 12.08
CA LEU A 36 -9.31 -3.85 10.91
C LEU A 36 -9.47 -5.37 11.05
N ARG A 37 -8.52 -6.04 11.70
CA ARG A 37 -8.66 -7.47 12.02
C ARG A 37 -9.83 -7.69 12.98
N GLU A 38 -9.91 -6.89 14.02
CA GLU A 38 -10.99 -6.99 15.02
C GLU A 38 -12.37 -6.74 14.43
N SER A 39 -12.48 -5.80 13.49
CA SER A 39 -13.74 -5.54 12.80
C SER A 39 -14.13 -6.62 11.81
N GLY A 40 -13.20 -7.51 11.46
CA GLY A 40 -13.42 -8.56 10.46
C GLY A 40 -13.29 -8.07 9.02
N GLU A 41 -12.91 -6.81 8.82
CA GLU A 41 -12.83 -6.22 7.48
C GLU A 41 -11.49 -6.49 6.77
N LEU A 42 -10.44 -6.82 7.51
CA LEU A 42 -9.12 -7.05 6.92
C LEU A 42 -9.03 -8.43 6.28
N VAL A 43 -8.75 -8.49 4.98
CA VAL A 43 -8.54 -9.74 4.23
C VAL A 43 -7.07 -10.10 4.18
N ALA A 44 -6.21 -9.12 3.87
CA ALA A 44 -4.77 -9.32 3.77
C ALA A 44 -4.05 -7.99 3.98
N VAL A 45 -2.83 -8.06 4.48
CA VAL A 45 -1.94 -6.91 4.61
C VAL A 45 -0.50 -7.41 4.57
N ASP A 46 0.34 -6.71 3.81
CA ASP A 46 1.77 -6.97 3.81
C ASP A 46 2.56 -5.77 3.32
N GLY A 47 3.82 -5.71 3.73
CA GLY A 47 4.80 -4.81 3.17
C GLY A 47 5.53 -5.46 2.01
N LEU A 48 6.11 -4.64 1.16
CA LEU A 48 6.92 -5.09 0.04
C LEU A 48 8.39 -4.85 0.34
N LEU A 49 9.21 -5.85 0.09
CA LEU A 49 10.64 -5.78 0.39
C LEU A 49 11.43 -5.55 -0.92
N PRO A 50 12.10 -4.40 -1.07
CA PRO A 50 12.94 -4.17 -2.26
C PRO A 50 14.13 -5.14 -2.29
N PRO A 51 14.74 -5.40 -3.47
CA PRO A 51 14.41 -4.80 -4.75
C PRO A 51 13.27 -5.51 -5.48
N ALA A 52 12.52 -4.77 -6.29
CA ALA A 52 11.55 -5.35 -7.20
C ALA A 52 12.25 -5.91 -8.44
N ARG A 53 11.63 -6.90 -9.07
CA ARG A 53 12.05 -7.41 -10.38
C ARG A 53 10.94 -7.12 -11.37
N ALA A 54 11.30 -6.68 -12.56
CA ALA A 54 10.33 -6.35 -13.60
C ALA A 54 10.50 -7.26 -14.79
N VAL A 55 9.40 -7.60 -15.45
CA VAL A 55 9.40 -8.40 -16.68
C VAL A 55 8.64 -7.62 -17.75
N ARG A 56 9.26 -7.45 -18.90
CA ARG A 56 8.66 -6.87 -20.08
C ARG A 56 8.93 -7.77 -21.28
N ALA A 57 8.14 -7.64 -22.32
CA ALA A 57 8.31 -8.40 -23.56
C ALA A 57 8.26 -7.43 -24.75
N PRO A 58 9.24 -6.53 -24.93
CA PRO A 58 9.20 -5.49 -25.98
C PRO A 58 9.18 -6.06 -27.38
N GLU A 59 9.75 -7.26 -27.59
CA GLU A 59 9.78 -7.93 -28.90
C GLU A 59 9.08 -9.29 -28.85
N GLY A 60 8.12 -9.44 -27.92
CA GLY A 60 7.38 -10.68 -27.73
C GLY A 60 8.10 -11.73 -26.87
N VAL A 61 9.34 -11.49 -26.47
CA VAL A 61 10.11 -12.39 -25.59
C VAL A 61 10.25 -11.74 -24.20
N PRO A 62 9.86 -12.45 -23.14
CA PRO A 62 9.99 -11.91 -21.79
C PRO A 62 11.44 -11.63 -21.40
N VAL A 63 11.68 -10.41 -20.91
CA VAL A 63 12.98 -9.99 -20.40
C VAL A 63 12.81 -9.55 -18.95
N VAL A 64 13.64 -10.13 -18.08
CA VAL A 64 13.66 -9.77 -16.65
C VAL A 64 14.68 -8.66 -16.45
N SER A 65 14.27 -7.62 -15.74
CA SER A 65 15.14 -6.49 -15.40
C SER A 65 14.95 -6.10 -13.94
N ASP A 66 15.82 -5.22 -13.47
CA ASP A 66 15.64 -4.64 -12.14
C ASP A 66 14.43 -3.71 -12.15
N GLY A 67 13.61 -3.83 -11.10
CA GLY A 67 12.49 -2.95 -10.88
C GLY A 67 12.81 -1.84 -9.91
N PRO A 68 11.82 -0.99 -9.65
CA PRO A 68 10.42 -1.10 -10.05
C PRO A 68 10.18 -0.85 -11.54
N TYR A 69 8.99 -1.25 -12.00
CA TYR A 69 8.59 -1.17 -13.42
C TYR A 69 8.66 0.25 -13.97
N LEU A 70 8.28 1.24 -13.17
CA LEU A 70 8.36 2.64 -13.53
C LEU A 70 9.42 3.33 -12.67
N GLU A 71 10.21 4.19 -13.31
CA GLU A 71 11.10 5.09 -12.59
C GLU A 71 10.26 6.24 -12.04
N ALA A 72 10.04 6.23 -10.74
CA ALA A 72 9.27 7.23 -10.03
C ALA A 72 9.89 7.50 -8.66
N LYS A 73 9.60 8.67 -8.10
CA LYS A 73 10.07 9.01 -6.75
C LYS A 73 9.27 8.28 -5.68
N GLU A 74 8.04 7.90 -6.01
CA GLU A 74 7.17 7.16 -5.11
C GLU A 74 6.83 5.81 -5.73
N HIS A 75 6.95 4.76 -4.93
CA HIS A 75 6.67 3.38 -5.32
C HIS A 75 5.73 2.74 -4.31
N VAL A 76 5.04 1.68 -4.73
CA VAL A 76 4.24 0.88 -3.81
C VAL A 76 5.15 0.24 -2.78
N GLY A 77 4.93 0.57 -1.51
CA GLY A 77 5.72 0.03 -0.39
C GLY A 77 4.97 -1.01 0.43
N SER A 78 3.64 -1.01 0.34
CA SER A 78 2.79 -1.96 1.06
C SER A 78 1.40 -1.96 0.46
N TYR A 79 0.59 -2.92 0.91
CA TYR A 79 -0.81 -3.00 0.50
C TYR A 79 -1.66 -3.59 1.61
N PHE A 80 -2.95 -3.36 1.54
CA PHE A 80 -3.92 -4.16 2.27
C PHE A 80 -5.18 -4.36 1.43
N ILE A 81 -5.91 -5.41 1.76
CA ILE A 81 -7.21 -5.72 1.14
C ILE A 81 -8.24 -5.73 2.25
N VAL A 82 -9.34 -5.02 2.03
CA VAL A 82 -10.48 -5.01 2.95
C VAL A 82 -11.73 -5.52 2.25
N ASP A 83 -12.59 -6.19 3.01
CA ASP A 83 -13.92 -6.58 2.57
C ASP A 83 -14.93 -5.76 3.36
N VAL A 84 -15.62 -4.86 2.68
CA VAL A 84 -16.47 -3.83 3.29
C VAL A 84 -17.83 -3.77 2.63
N ALA A 85 -18.78 -3.13 3.31
CA ALA A 85 -20.14 -3.02 2.82
C ALA A 85 -20.31 -2.03 1.66
N SER A 86 -19.40 -1.03 1.54
CA SER A 86 -19.56 0.04 0.56
C SER A 86 -18.23 0.71 0.25
N GLU A 87 -18.17 1.46 -0.87
CA GLU A 87 -17.04 2.31 -1.19
C GLU A 87 -16.83 3.39 -0.13
N ASP A 88 -17.90 3.96 0.41
CA ASP A 88 -17.80 4.97 1.45
C ASP A 88 -17.06 4.44 2.67
N ARG A 89 -17.32 3.19 3.06
CA ARG A 89 -16.58 2.56 4.15
C ARG A 89 -15.10 2.36 3.81
N ALA A 90 -14.80 1.93 2.59
CA ALA A 90 -13.41 1.78 2.13
C ALA A 90 -12.67 3.12 2.16
N LEU A 91 -13.30 4.20 1.69
CA LEU A 91 -12.73 5.54 1.72
C LEU A 91 -12.51 6.04 3.15
N GLU A 92 -13.45 5.78 4.04
CA GLU A 92 -13.30 6.09 5.46
C GLU A 92 -12.07 5.42 6.07
N ILE A 93 -11.86 4.15 5.73
CA ILE A 93 -10.70 3.39 6.18
C ILE A 93 -9.39 4.03 5.68
N VAL A 94 -9.27 4.28 4.37
CA VAL A 94 -8.03 4.81 3.82
C VAL A 94 -7.73 6.24 4.26
N ARG A 95 -8.76 7.06 4.53
CA ARG A 95 -8.58 8.40 5.10
C ARG A 95 -7.97 8.38 6.49
N SER A 96 -8.19 7.31 7.25
CA SER A 96 -7.68 7.17 8.61
C SER A 96 -6.31 6.48 8.68
N TYR A 97 -5.73 6.10 7.53
CA TYR A 97 -4.45 5.40 7.50
C TYR A 97 -3.32 6.30 8.03
N PRO A 98 -2.63 5.90 9.11
CA PRO A 98 -1.64 6.77 9.75
C PRO A 98 -0.30 6.84 9.00
N GLY A 99 -0.08 6.01 7.99
CA GLY A 99 1.14 6.03 7.19
C GLY A 99 1.15 7.10 6.10
N ILE A 100 0.07 7.86 5.91
CA ILE A 100 0.05 9.02 5.01
C ILE A 100 0.61 10.19 5.79
N VAL A 101 1.74 10.70 5.33
CA VAL A 101 2.46 11.78 6.01
C VAL A 101 2.69 12.96 5.06
N PRO A 102 2.86 14.20 5.61
CA PRO A 102 3.06 15.38 4.76
C PRO A 102 4.30 15.31 3.87
N GLU A 103 5.29 14.51 4.25
CA GLU A 103 6.56 14.38 3.53
C GLU A 103 6.41 13.62 2.19
N GLY A 104 5.30 12.98 1.97
CA GLY A 104 5.01 12.30 0.71
C GLY A 104 4.30 10.98 0.90
N GLY A 105 3.96 10.37 -0.22
CA GLY A 105 3.19 9.14 -0.22
C GLY A 105 1.71 9.38 -0.41
N GLY A 106 0.97 8.32 -0.41
CA GLY A 106 -0.48 8.33 -0.57
C GLY A 106 -1.01 6.93 -0.75
N ILE A 107 -2.32 6.82 -0.91
CA ILE A 107 -2.99 5.54 -1.10
C ILE A 107 -3.87 5.61 -2.34
N GLU A 108 -3.80 4.58 -3.17
CA GLU A 108 -4.79 4.34 -4.22
C GLU A 108 -5.71 3.22 -3.76
N LEU A 109 -7.00 3.42 -3.96
CA LEU A 109 -8.02 2.43 -3.62
C LEU A 109 -8.62 1.87 -4.91
N TRP A 110 -8.56 0.55 -5.06
CA TRP A 110 -9.02 -0.16 -6.26
C TRP A 110 -10.08 -1.20 -5.88
N LEU A 111 -11.24 -1.15 -6.54
CA LEU A 111 -12.23 -2.23 -6.42
C LEU A 111 -11.68 -3.46 -7.15
N LEU A 112 -11.66 -4.61 -6.47
CA LEU A 112 -11.25 -5.85 -7.13
C LEU A 112 -12.33 -6.30 -8.11
N MET A 113 -11.92 -6.80 -9.28
CA MET A 113 -12.85 -7.26 -10.32
C MET A 113 -13.84 -8.32 -9.81
N SER A 114 -13.38 -9.19 -8.92
CA SER A 114 -14.21 -10.25 -8.34
C SER A 114 -15.36 -9.70 -7.50
N SER A 115 -15.30 -8.44 -7.10
CA SER A 115 -16.37 -7.76 -6.33
C SER A 115 -17.22 -6.84 -7.19
N ALA A 116 -16.93 -6.73 -8.48
CA ALA A 116 -17.74 -5.93 -9.39
C ALA A 116 -19.15 -6.52 -9.54
N PRO A 117 -20.19 -5.67 -9.64
CA PRO A 117 -21.57 -6.12 -9.83
C PRO A 117 -21.80 -6.74 -11.22
#